data_fa9e7e362a038eb29ba46f3bcd137f44
#
_entry.id   fa9e7e362a038eb29ba46f3bcd137f44
#
_cell.length_a   1.000
_cell.length_b   1.000
_cell.length_c   1.000
_cell.angle_alpha   90.00
_cell.angle_beta   90.00
_cell.angle_gamma   90.00
#
_symmetry.space_group_name_H-M   'P 1'
#
loop_
_entity.id
_entity.type
_entity.pdbx_description
1 polymer ?
#
loop_
_entity_poly.entity_id
_entity_poly.type
_entity_poly.pdbx_seq_one_letter_code
_entity_poly.pdbx_strand_id
1 'polypeptide(L)'
;MVSAGNQAAIEAAGLTYILGAKIPHLPYQIDQWRKTHAGQDLPDGQVFTQPWPANAKERAAGHHDRTIFYQYRADRARRTLRGIDEQIGKAEQAVAGKASVKRNRFVTLTGGDRAVNRDLEAKARALAGIKGYVTNLPNPTADTVISAYHQLWQVEKSFRMSKHDLQARPIYHRQRDSIEAHLNVVFAALAVSRWIENESGWSIKRFVRTARRYRTIEIQAGQQTITAADPLPADLHQALTAIRQAGRAH
;
A
#
# COMPACT_ATOMS: atom_id res chain seq x y z
N MET A 1 11.27 -6.66 0.22
CA MET A 1 11.09 -7.81 1.14
C MET A 1 12.34 -7.89 2.00
N VAL A 2 12.21 -7.96 3.31
CA VAL A 2 13.36 -8.03 4.23
C VAL A 2 13.92 -9.46 4.20
N SER A 3 15.24 -9.61 4.03
CA SER A 3 15.91 -10.93 4.04
C SER A 3 16.00 -11.49 5.46
N ALA A 4 16.19 -12.81 5.59
CA ALA A 4 16.38 -13.43 6.90
C ALA A 4 17.59 -12.83 7.64
N GLY A 5 18.70 -12.53 6.93
CA GLY A 5 19.86 -11.87 7.53
C GLY A 5 19.56 -10.47 8.09
N ASN A 6 18.72 -9.69 7.37
CA ASN A 6 18.31 -8.37 7.87
C ASN A 6 17.37 -8.49 9.10
N GLN A 7 16.52 -9.53 9.14
CA GLN A 7 15.69 -9.79 10.32
C GLN A 7 16.56 -10.11 11.54
N ALA A 8 17.52 -11.03 11.37
CA ALA A 8 18.48 -11.36 12.45
C ALA A 8 19.27 -10.13 12.93
N ALA A 9 19.72 -9.27 12.03
CA ALA A 9 20.43 -8.04 12.37
C ALA A 9 19.54 -7.06 13.15
N ILE A 10 18.26 -6.93 12.81
CA ILE A 10 17.29 -6.10 13.54
C ILE A 10 17.09 -6.66 14.96
N GLU A 11 16.90 -7.98 15.06
CA GLU A 11 16.72 -8.66 16.35
C GLU A 11 17.97 -8.58 17.22
N ALA A 12 19.16 -8.77 16.65
CA ALA A 12 20.44 -8.62 17.36
C ALA A 12 20.69 -7.19 17.88
N ALA A 13 20.11 -6.19 17.21
CA ALA A 13 20.13 -4.80 17.67
C ALA A 13 19.06 -4.50 18.75
N GLY A 14 18.33 -5.49 19.25
CA GLY A 14 17.27 -5.32 20.24
C GLY A 14 16.02 -4.62 19.71
N LEU A 15 15.87 -4.54 18.38
CA LEU A 15 14.75 -3.86 17.74
C LEU A 15 13.63 -4.84 17.40
N THR A 16 12.40 -4.33 17.40
CA THR A 16 11.22 -5.06 16.98
C THR A 16 10.79 -4.65 15.57
N TYR A 17 10.01 -5.52 14.90
CA TYR A 17 9.54 -5.25 13.54
C TYR A 17 8.12 -5.75 13.29
N ILE A 18 7.48 -5.17 12.29
CA ILE A 18 6.26 -5.68 11.67
C ILE A 18 6.51 -5.75 10.16
N LEU A 19 6.45 -6.94 9.59
CA LEU A 19 6.74 -7.19 8.18
C LEU A 19 5.59 -7.91 7.48
N GLY A 20 5.43 -7.68 6.18
CA GLY A 20 4.55 -8.49 5.35
C GLY A 20 5.13 -9.91 5.19
N ALA A 21 4.39 -10.91 5.61
CA ALA A 21 4.77 -12.31 5.47
C ALA A 21 4.49 -12.83 4.07
N LYS A 22 5.44 -13.59 3.49
CA LYS A 22 5.21 -14.38 2.30
C LYS A 22 4.44 -15.65 2.70
N ILE A 23 3.32 -15.90 2.04
CA ILE A 23 2.48 -17.06 2.29
C ILE A 23 2.66 -18.07 1.14
N PRO A 24 3.56 -19.05 1.28
CA PRO A 24 3.83 -20.03 0.21
C PRO A 24 2.76 -21.10 0.12
N HIS A 25 2.06 -21.39 1.21
CA HIS A 25 1.01 -22.40 1.30
C HIS A 25 -0.17 -21.84 2.11
N LEU A 26 -1.37 -22.45 1.93
CA LEU A 26 -2.53 -22.09 2.73
C LEU A 26 -2.24 -22.33 4.22
N PRO A 27 -2.40 -21.33 5.10
CA PRO A 27 -2.20 -21.51 6.52
C PRO A 27 -3.17 -22.54 7.10
N TYR A 28 -2.67 -23.39 8.01
CA TYR A 28 -3.43 -24.50 8.56
C TYR A 28 -4.76 -24.05 9.21
N GLN A 29 -4.75 -22.96 9.96
CA GLN A 29 -5.97 -22.46 10.60
C GLN A 29 -7.04 -22.04 9.59
N ILE A 30 -6.63 -21.49 8.44
CA ILE A 30 -7.55 -21.10 7.38
C ILE A 30 -8.08 -22.35 6.65
N ASP A 31 -7.21 -23.31 6.39
CA ASP A 31 -7.62 -24.59 5.80
C ASP A 31 -8.62 -25.33 6.70
N GLN A 32 -8.35 -25.38 7.99
CA GLN A 32 -9.24 -25.99 8.97
C GLN A 32 -10.56 -25.25 9.09
N TRP A 33 -10.54 -23.91 9.13
CA TRP A 33 -11.76 -23.10 9.12
C TRP A 33 -12.65 -23.42 7.91
N ARG A 34 -12.05 -23.48 6.71
CA ARG A 34 -12.78 -23.82 5.48
C ARG A 34 -13.38 -25.22 5.51
N LYS A 35 -12.70 -26.18 6.09
CA LYS A 35 -13.22 -27.56 6.26
C LYS A 35 -14.39 -27.63 7.24
N THR A 36 -14.35 -26.86 8.31
CA THR A 36 -15.42 -26.85 9.31
C THR A 36 -16.61 -25.98 8.91
N HIS A 37 -16.41 -25.03 7.99
CA HIS A 37 -17.44 -24.12 7.48
C HIS A 37 -17.63 -24.30 5.98
N ALA A 38 -17.76 -25.57 5.54
CA ALA A 38 -17.90 -25.89 4.13
C ALA A 38 -19.06 -25.13 3.48
N GLY A 39 -18.82 -24.49 2.34
CA GLY A 39 -19.79 -23.68 1.61
C GLY A 39 -19.95 -22.23 2.11
N GLN A 40 -19.20 -21.82 3.11
CA GLN A 40 -19.19 -20.43 3.57
C GLN A 40 -17.90 -19.72 3.15
N ASP A 41 -18.04 -18.46 2.76
CA ASP A 41 -16.89 -17.59 2.52
C ASP A 41 -16.31 -17.09 3.85
N LEU A 42 -14.99 -16.87 3.86
CA LEU A 42 -14.33 -16.21 4.99
C LEU A 42 -14.96 -14.83 5.24
N PRO A 43 -15.34 -14.50 6.48
CA PRO A 43 -15.84 -13.16 6.81
C PRO A 43 -14.81 -12.08 6.48
N ASP A 44 -15.27 -10.93 5.94
CA ASP A 44 -14.37 -9.81 5.68
C ASP A 44 -13.75 -9.30 6.98
N GLY A 45 -12.44 -9.11 6.98
CA GLY A 45 -11.69 -8.70 8.17
C GLY A 45 -11.26 -9.85 9.09
N GLN A 46 -11.68 -11.09 8.85
CA GLN A 46 -11.30 -12.23 9.69
C GLN A 46 -9.78 -12.32 9.84
N VAL A 47 -9.33 -12.49 11.07
CA VAL A 47 -7.90 -12.65 11.40
C VAL A 47 -7.68 -14.00 12.08
N PHE A 48 -6.58 -14.65 11.68
CA PHE A 48 -6.07 -15.87 12.29
C PHE A 48 -4.68 -15.58 12.84
N THR A 49 -4.40 -16.04 14.06
CA THR A 49 -3.13 -15.84 14.73
C THR A 49 -2.37 -17.14 14.82
N GLN A 50 -1.12 -17.12 14.43
CA GLN A 50 -0.23 -18.29 14.50
C GLN A 50 1.06 -17.92 15.23
N PRO A 51 1.31 -18.48 16.42
CA PRO A 51 2.62 -18.43 17.03
C PRO A 51 3.66 -19.13 16.15
N TRP A 52 4.83 -18.53 16.04
CA TRP A 52 5.96 -19.12 15.33
C TRP A 52 7.20 -19.05 16.23
N PRO A 53 7.33 -19.98 17.15
CA PRO A 53 8.51 -20.06 18.02
C PRO A 53 9.76 -20.34 17.18
N ALA A 54 10.85 -19.65 17.52
CA ALA A 54 12.14 -19.89 16.91
C ALA A 54 12.66 -21.27 17.31
N ASN A 55 13.11 -22.05 16.32
CA ASN A 55 13.75 -23.33 16.59
C ASN A 55 15.21 -23.12 17.09
N ALA A 56 15.89 -24.20 17.52
CA ALA A 56 17.24 -24.10 18.07
C ALA A 56 18.25 -23.48 17.09
N LYS A 57 18.15 -23.77 15.80
CA LYS A 57 19.02 -23.20 14.76
C LYS A 57 18.73 -21.71 14.54
N GLU A 58 17.47 -21.33 14.53
CA GLU A 58 17.05 -19.93 14.40
C GLU A 58 17.49 -19.12 15.63
N ARG A 59 17.35 -19.66 16.84
CA ARG A 59 17.85 -19.01 18.09
C ARG A 59 19.37 -18.84 18.08
N ALA A 60 20.09 -19.88 17.63
CA ALA A 60 21.54 -19.77 17.47
C ALA A 60 21.96 -18.73 16.43
N ALA A 61 21.12 -18.45 15.44
CA ALA A 61 21.30 -17.40 14.43
C ALA A 61 20.78 -16.02 14.91
N GLY A 62 20.34 -15.87 16.17
CA GLY A 62 19.89 -14.62 16.76
C GLY A 62 18.40 -14.28 16.49
N HIS A 63 17.61 -15.25 16.05
CA HIS A 63 16.17 -15.04 15.87
C HIS A 63 15.37 -15.27 17.15
N HIS A 64 14.38 -14.45 17.40
CA HIS A 64 13.42 -14.55 18.49
C HIS A 64 12.11 -15.22 18.06
N ASP A 65 11.28 -15.55 19.04
CA ASP A 65 9.92 -16.03 18.80
C ASP A 65 9.11 -14.95 18.07
N ARG A 66 8.28 -15.38 17.14
CA ARG A 66 7.48 -14.52 16.26
C ARG A 66 6.01 -14.90 16.33
N THR A 67 5.18 -13.97 15.93
CA THR A 67 3.74 -14.22 15.71
C THR A 67 3.39 -13.82 14.29
N ILE A 68 2.59 -14.64 13.61
CA ILE A 68 2.05 -14.33 12.30
C ILE A 68 0.54 -14.12 12.43
N PHE A 69 0.06 -13.02 11.88
CA PHE A 69 -1.36 -12.74 11.70
C PHE A 69 -1.72 -12.88 10.24
N TYR A 70 -2.75 -13.66 9.92
CA TYR A 70 -3.30 -13.80 8.59
C TYR A 70 -4.65 -13.10 8.55
N GLN A 71 -4.77 -12.06 7.75
CA GLN A 71 -6.01 -11.32 7.57
C GLN A 71 -6.61 -11.60 6.20
N TYR A 72 -7.89 -11.97 6.17
CA TYR A 72 -8.68 -12.04 4.95
C TYR A 72 -9.39 -10.71 4.69
N ARG A 73 -9.43 -10.30 3.42
CA ARG A 73 -10.23 -9.14 2.95
C ARG A 73 -10.90 -9.49 1.64
N ALA A 74 -12.23 -9.37 1.61
CA ALA A 74 -13.07 -9.71 0.46
C ALA A 74 -12.72 -8.86 -0.77
N ASP A 75 -12.48 -7.56 -0.60
CA ASP A 75 -12.05 -6.68 -1.70
C ASP A 75 -10.72 -7.08 -2.32
N ARG A 76 -9.78 -7.53 -1.49
CA ARG A 76 -8.49 -8.05 -1.96
C ARG A 76 -8.68 -9.36 -2.70
N ALA A 77 -9.57 -10.24 -2.20
CA ALA A 77 -9.90 -11.50 -2.85
C ALA A 77 -10.45 -11.26 -4.26
N ARG A 78 -11.48 -10.41 -4.40
CA ARG A 78 -12.06 -10.06 -5.70
C ARG A 78 -11.03 -9.53 -6.70
N ARG A 79 -10.16 -8.61 -6.27
CA ARG A 79 -9.09 -8.06 -7.13
C ARG A 79 -8.06 -9.11 -7.52
N THR A 80 -7.66 -9.98 -6.58
CA THR A 80 -6.69 -11.05 -6.82
C THR A 80 -7.26 -12.09 -7.77
N LEU A 81 -8.52 -12.53 -7.57
CA LEU A 81 -9.20 -13.50 -8.43
C LEU A 81 -9.33 -12.99 -9.85
N ARG A 82 -9.79 -11.74 -10.04
CA ARG A 82 -9.84 -11.11 -11.37
C ARG A 82 -8.47 -11.12 -12.06
N GLY A 83 -7.41 -10.77 -11.34
CA GLY A 83 -6.05 -10.80 -11.89
C GLY A 83 -5.57 -12.21 -12.23
N ILE A 84 -6.01 -13.24 -11.49
CA ILE A 84 -5.74 -14.65 -11.82
C ILE A 84 -6.51 -15.02 -13.09
N ASP A 85 -7.80 -14.70 -13.20
CA ASP A 85 -8.64 -15.01 -14.36
C ASP A 85 -8.06 -14.42 -15.65
N GLU A 86 -7.63 -13.15 -15.59
CA GLU A 86 -6.96 -12.48 -16.72
C GLU A 86 -5.64 -13.18 -17.12
N GLN A 87 -4.85 -13.63 -16.15
CA GLN A 87 -3.59 -14.32 -16.42
C GLN A 87 -3.82 -15.74 -16.95
N ILE A 88 -4.83 -16.46 -16.45
CA ILE A 88 -5.22 -17.78 -16.93
C ILE A 88 -5.75 -17.68 -18.37
N GLY A 89 -6.64 -16.74 -18.67
CA GLY A 89 -7.11 -16.52 -20.04
C GLY A 89 -5.97 -16.26 -21.04
N LYS A 90 -4.95 -15.47 -20.63
CA LYS A 90 -3.75 -15.26 -21.45
C LYS A 90 -2.89 -16.53 -21.57
N ALA A 91 -2.82 -17.35 -20.51
CA ALA A 91 -2.11 -18.62 -20.53
C ALA A 91 -2.78 -19.63 -21.50
N GLU A 92 -4.09 -19.74 -21.45
CA GLU A 92 -4.89 -20.59 -22.35
C GLU A 92 -4.75 -20.18 -23.82
N GLN A 93 -4.78 -18.89 -24.11
CA GLN A 93 -4.54 -18.38 -25.48
C GLN A 93 -3.12 -18.71 -25.97
N ALA A 94 -2.13 -18.62 -25.09
CA ALA A 94 -0.74 -18.93 -25.41
C ALA A 94 -0.53 -20.45 -25.64
N VAL A 95 -1.19 -21.30 -24.86
CA VAL A 95 -1.18 -22.76 -25.01
C VAL A 95 -1.88 -23.15 -26.30
N ALA A 96 -3.00 -22.51 -26.64
CA ALA A 96 -3.74 -22.73 -27.88
C ALA A 96 -3.02 -22.18 -29.14
N GLY A 97 -1.84 -21.58 -29.02
CA GLY A 97 -1.10 -21.00 -30.14
C GLY A 97 -1.67 -19.69 -30.69
N LYS A 98 -2.71 -19.12 -30.04
CA LYS A 98 -3.37 -17.90 -30.48
C LYS A 98 -2.64 -16.62 -30.07
N ALA A 99 -1.68 -16.71 -29.17
CA ALA A 99 -0.86 -15.59 -28.70
C ALA A 99 0.58 -16.01 -28.46
N SER A 100 1.52 -15.05 -28.61
CA SER A 100 2.91 -15.29 -28.26
C SER A 100 3.07 -15.54 -26.76
N VAL A 101 3.93 -16.52 -26.39
CA VAL A 101 4.23 -16.81 -24.98
C VAL A 101 5.07 -15.68 -24.41
N LYS A 102 4.42 -14.70 -23.81
CA LYS A 102 5.10 -13.78 -22.89
C LYS A 102 5.25 -14.48 -21.53
N ARG A 103 6.21 -14.02 -20.70
CA ARG A 103 6.45 -14.56 -19.37
C ARG A 103 5.14 -14.60 -18.55
N ASN A 104 4.52 -15.79 -18.46
CA ASN A 104 3.29 -16.04 -17.70
C ASN A 104 3.58 -17.15 -16.68
N ARG A 105 3.34 -16.87 -15.41
CA ARG A 105 3.61 -17.80 -14.31
C ARG A 105 2.77 -19.08 -14.35
N PHE A 106 1.63 -19.05 -15.04
CA PHE A 106 0.72 -20.18 -15.15
C PHE A 106 0.96 -21.05 -16.40
N VAL A 107 1.97 -20.77 -17.20
CA VAL A 107 2.38 -21.61 -18.32
C VAL A 107 3.59 -22.43 -17.90
N THR A 108 3.46 -23.77 -18.01
CA THR A 108 4.58 -24.70 -17.90
C THR A 108 5.05 -25.12 -19.29
N LEU A 109 6.37 -25.26 -19.41
CA LEU A 109 7.03 -25.77 -20.62
C LEU A 109 7.72 -27.08 -20.23
N THR A 110 7.26 -28.20 -20.76
CA THR A 110 7.84 -29.49 -20.48
C THR A 110 8.06 -30.22 -21.81
N GLY A 111 9.32 -30.50 -22.17
CA GLY A 111 9.67 -31.29 -23.38
C GLY A 111 9.19 -30.67 -24.71
N GLY A 112 8.94 -29.36 -24.77
CA GLY A 112 8.38 -28.69 -25.93
C GLY A 112 6.88 -28.46 -25.88
N ASP A 113 6.17 -29.14 -25.00
CA ASP A 113 4.74 -28.97 -24.80
C ASP A 113 4.45 -27.82 -23.84
N ARG A 114 3.34 -27.12 -24.12
CA ARG A 114 2.85 -26.01 -23.30
C ARG A 114 1.57 -26.43 -22.62
N ALA A 115 1.50 -26.24 -21.32
CA ALA A 115 0.30 -26.52 -20.54
C ALA A 115 0.03 -25.41 -19.52
N VAL A 116 -1.26 -25.25 -19.16
CA VAL A 116 -1.63 -24.37 -18.04
C VAL A 116 -1.41 -25.11 -16.74
N ASN A 117 -0.65 -24.51 -15.82
CA ASN A 117 -0.41 -25.06 -14.49
C ASN A 117 -1.63 -24.87 -13.59
N ARG A 118 -2.53 -25.83 -13.61
CA ARG A 118 -3.77 -25.81 -12.82
C ARG A 118 -3.54 -25.95 -11.32
N ASP A 119 -2.48 -26.64 -10.90
CA ASP A 119 -2.13 -26.75 -9.47
C ASP A 119 -1.69 -25.40 -8.92
N LEU A 120 -0.89 -24.64 -9.70
CA LEU A 120 -0.50 -23.29 -9.30
C LEU A 120 -1.69 -22.34 -9.32
N GLU A 121 -2.62 -22.50 -10.25
CA GLU A 121 -3.88 -21.75 -10.27
C GLU A 121 -4.71 -22.03 -9.01
N ALA A 122 -4.97 -23.29 -8.70
CA ALA A 122 -5.73 -23.69 -7.50
C ALA A 122 -5.10 -23.13 -6.22
N LYS A 123 -3.77 -23.23 -6.10
CA LYS A 123 -3.00 -22.65 -5.00
C LYS A 123 -3.12 -21.14 -4.92
N ALA A 124 -3.05 -20.45 -6.05
CA ALA A 124 -3.17 -18.99 -6.08
C ALA A 124 -4.59 -18.53 -5.70
N ARG A 125 -5.61 -19.23 -6.16
CA ARG A 125 -7.02 -18.97 -5.80
C ARG A 125 -7.27 -19.24 -4.31
N ALA A 126 -6.74 -20.32 -3.77
CA ALA A 126 -6.86 -20.65 -2.35
C ALA A 126 -6.27 -19.56 -1.43
N LEU A 127 -5.26 -18.82 -1.89
CA LEU A 127 -4.60 -17.75 -1.16
C LEU A 127 -5.23 -16.35 -1.43
N ALA A 128 -6.22 -16.26 -2.33
CA ALA A 128 -6.83 -14.99 -2.67
C ALA A 128 -7.46 -14.31 -1.44
N GLY A 129 -7.19 -13.02 -1.26
CA GLY A 129 -7.70 -12.24 -0.15
C GLY A 129 -6.89 -12.32 1.14
N ILE A 130 -5.98 -13.30 1.27
CA ILE A 130 -5.20 -13.51 2.49
C ILE A 130 -3.91 -12.67 2.42
N LYS A 131 -3.59 -11.98 3.52
CA LYS A 131 -2.32 -11.29 3.73
C LYS A 131 -1.77 -11.67 5.10
N GLY A 132 -0.47 -11.99 5.14
CA GLY A 132 0.24 -12.31 6.37
C GLY A 132 1.05 -11.12 6.87
N TYR A 133 1.12 -11.01 8.19
CA TYR A 133 1.94 -10.04 8.91
C TYR A 133 2.74 -10.80 9.98
N VAL A 134 4.05 -10.68 9.94
CA VAL A 134 4.94 -11.30 10.92
C VAL A 134 5.57 -10.25 11.81
N THR A 135 5.65 -10.55 13.10
CA THR A 135 6.24 -9.64 14.09
C THR A 135 6.97 -10.43 15.19
N ASN A 136 7.99 -9.82 15.76
CA ASN A 136 8.67 -10.25 16.99
C ASN A 136 8.31 -9.38 18.21
N LEU A 137 7.25 -8.57 18.11
CA LEU A 137 6.75 -7.79 19.23
C LEU A 137 6.37 -8.72 20.41
N PRO A 138 6.63 -8.33 21.66
CA PRO A 138 6.07 -9.04 22.82
C PRO A 138 4.55 -8.83 22.89
N ASN A 139 3.79 -9.90 23.11
CA ASN A 139 2.33 -9.87 23.26
C ASN A 139 1.58 -9.04 22.18
N PRO A 140 1.82 -9.32 20.88
CA PRO A 140 1.24 -8.51 19.82
C PRO A 140 -0.26 -8.80 19.70
N THR A 141 -1.06 -7.75 19.49
CA THR A 141 -2.47 -7.91 19.08
C THR A 141 -2.61 -7.75 17.57
N ALA A 142 -3.59 -8.41 16.98
CA ALA A 142 -3.84 -8.33 15.55
C ALA A 142 -4.12 -6.88 15.11
N ASP A 143 -4.90 -6.15 15.88
CA ASP A 143 -5.26 -4.77 15.59
C ASP A 143 -4.01 -3.87 15.57
N THR A 144 -3.20 -3.92 16.63
CA THR A 144 -1.95 -3.15 16.70
C THR A 144 -1.02 -3.43 15.52
N VAL A 145 -0.83 -4.71 15.18
CA VAL A 145 0.10 -5.11 14.11
C VAL A 145 -0.42 -4.70 12.73
N ILE A 146 -1.71 -4.92 12.47
CA ILE A 146 -2.33 -4.61 11.18
C ILE A 146 -2.43 -3.10 10.98
N SER A 147 -2.84 -2.35 12.01
CA SER A 147 -2.94 -0.89 11.95
C SER A 147 -1.57 -0.23 11.75
N ALA A 148 -0.55 -0.65 12.50
CA ALA A 148 0.81 -0.14 12.33
C ALA A 148 1.38 -0.47 10.94
N TYR A 149 1.12 -1.69 10.42
CA TYR A 149 1.53 -2.03 9.06
C TYR A 149 0.83 -1.16 8.01
N HIS A 150 -0.43 -0.82 8.22
CA HIS A 150 -1.17 0.04 7.30
C HIS A 150 -0.66 1.49 7.32
N GLN A 151 -0.06 1.97 8.41
CA GLN A 151 0.59 3.28 8.45
C GLN A 151 1.77 3.38 7.47
N LEU A 152 2.43 2.28 7.14
CA LEU A 152 3.49 2.23 6.14
C LEU A 152 3.00 2.73 4.76
N TRP A 153 1.72 2.51 4.42
CA TRP A 153 1.13 3.05 3.21
C TRP A 153 1.19 4.59 3.15
N GLN A 154 1.04 5.28 4.28
CA GLN A 154 1.13 6.74 4.33
C GLN A 154 2.56 7.21 3.99
N VAL A 155 3.58 6.49 4.48
CA VAL A 155 4.98 6.76 4.16
C VAL A 155 5.23 6.53 2.67
N GLU A 156 4.78 5.40 2.12
CA GLU A 156 4.91 5.11 0.69
C GLU A 156 4.17 6.16 -0.18
N LYS A 157 2.98 6.59 0.24
CA LYS A 157 2.22 7.67 -0.41
C LYS A 157 3.01 8.98 -0.39
N SER A 158 3.62 9.32 0.74
CA SER A 158 4.45 10.53 0.88
C SER A 158 5.68 10.50 -0.03
N PHE A 159 6.38 9.37 -0.10
CA PHE A 159 7.49 9.19 -1.05
C PHE A 159 7.05 9.28 -2.51
N ARG A 160 5.89 8.74 -2.84
CA ARG A 160 5.34 8.85 -4.20
C ARG A 160 4.99 10.29 -4.53
N MET A 161 4.32 10.99 -3.62
CA MET A 161 3.96 12.41 -3.76
C MET A 161 5.21 13.27 -3.96
N SER A 162 6.26 13.09 -3.14
CA SER A 162 7.48 13.87 -3.30
C SER A 162 8.19 13.60 -4.63
N LYS A 163 8.15 12.37 -5.15
CA LYS A 163 8.78 12.03 -6.44
C LYS A 163 7.99 12.50 -7.66
N HIS A 164 6.66 12.39 -7.63
CA HIS A 164 5.82 12.60 -8.81
C HIS A 164 5.07 13.95 -8.78
N ASP A 165 4.53 14.34 -7.65
CA ASP A 165 3.69 15.54 -7.57
C ASP A 165 4.53 16.78 -7.23
N LEU A 166 5.52 16.64 -6.36
CA LEU A 166 6.42 17.73 -5.95
C LEU A 166 7.74 17.76 -6.73
N GLN A 167 7.97 16.79 -7.60
CA GLN A 167 9.17 16.70 -8.45
C GLN A 167 10.48 16.89 -7.67
N ALA A 168 10.59 16.26 -6.48
CA ALA A 168 11.79 16.33 -5.65
C ALA A 168 13.06 15.79 -6.33
N ARG A 169 12.92 15.14 -7.48
CA ARG A 169 14.00 14.63 -8.31
C ARG A 169 13.74 14.95 -9.79
N PRO A 170 14.80 15.20 -10.60
CA PRO A 170 16.23 15.22 -10.23
C PRO A 170 16.61 16.48 -9.42
N ILE A 171 17.61 16.32 -8.53
CA ILE A 171 18.21 17.46 -7.81
C ILE A 171 19.37 17.97 -8.68
N TYR A 172 19.22 19.19 -9.18
CA TYR A 172 20.24 19.84 -10.05
C TYR A 172 21.31 20.60 -9.28
N HIS A 173 21.07 20.82 -7.97
CA HIS A 173 22.03 21.53 -7.11
C HIS A 173 23.24 20.66 -6.79
N ARG A 174 24.42 21.29 -6.72
CA ARG A 174 25.69 20.60 -6.41
C ARG A 174 26.25 20.99 -5.04
N GLN A 175 25.87 22.15 -4.54
CA GLN A 175 26.28 22.60 -3.20
C GLN A 175 25.36 22.02 -2.14
N ARG A 176 25.93 21.64 -1.00
CA ARG A 176 25.20 21.00 0.11
C ARG A 176 24.05 21.86 0.60
N ASP A 177 24.29 23.14 0.86
CA ASP A 177 23.28 24.07 1.38
C ASP A 177 22.11 24.22 0.41
N SER A 178 22.38 24.27 -0.89
CA SER A 178 21.35 24.33 -1.91
C SER A 178 20.54 23.04 -2.01
N ILE A 179 21.18 21.88 -1.79
CA ILE A 179 20.51 20.58 -1.73
C ILE A 179 19.61 20.52 -0.48
N GLU A 180 20.11 20.92 0.68
CA GLU A 180 19.37 20.96 1.94
C GLU A 180 18.19 21.95 1.86
N ALA A 181 18.38 23.12 1.29
CA ALA A 181 17.31 24.08 1.06
C ALA A 181 16.21 23.51 0.14
N HIS A 182 16.61 22.86 -0.96
CA HIS A 182 15.67 22.20 -1.87
C HIS A 182 14.86 21.11 -1.14
N LEU A 183 15.52 20.25 -0.36
CA LEU A 183 14.86 19.19 0.40
C LEU A 183 13.91 19.77 1.48
N ASN A 184 14.30 20.85 2.17
CA ASN A 184 13.46 21.52 3.14
C ASN A 184 12.17 22.07 2.50
N VAL A 185 12.27 22.68 1.32
CA VAL A 185 11.10 23.15 0.57
C VAL A 185 10.20 21.98 0.18
N VAL A 186 10.78 20.87 -0.29
CA VAL A 186 10.01 19.67 -0.64
C VAL A 186 9.31 19.06 0.59
N PHE A 187 9.99 19.00 1.74
CA PHE A 187 9.37 18.48 2.97
C PHE A 187 8.27 19.41 3.48
N ALA A 188 8.46 20.72 3.44
CA ALA A 188 7.41 21.68 3.78
C ALA A 188 6.18 21.55 2.87
N ALA A 189 6.42 21.47 1.55
CA ALA A 189 5.35 21.24 0.57
C ALA A 189 4.63 19.92 0.78
N LEU A 190 5.38 18.85 1.15
CA LEU A 190 4.80 17.55 1.48
C LEU A 190 3.91 17.64 2.74
N ALA A 191 4.38 18.29 3.79
CA ALA A 191 3.62 18.47 5.04
C ALA A 191 2.31 19.22 4.77
N VAL A 192 2.37 20.35 4.05
CA VAL A 192 1.19 21.13 3.67
C VAL A 192 0.25 20.33 2.78
N SER A 193 0.77 19.59 1.80
CA SER A 193 -0.05 18.75 0.93
C SER A 193 -0.78 17.66 1.71
N ARG A 194 -0.12 17.02 2.66
CA ARG A 194 -0.72 15.99 3.52
C ARG A 194 -1.77 16.58 4.44
N TRP A 195 -1.50 17.74 5.00
CA TRP A 195 -2.48 18.46 5.81
C TRP A 195 -3.74 18.81 5.01
N ILE A 196 -3.59 19.38 3.81
CA ILE A 196 -4.72 19.68 2.91
C ILE A 196 -5.51 18.39 2.59
N GLU A 197 -4.84 17.26 2.29
CA GLU A 197 -5.51 15.99 2.00
C GLU A 197 -6.31 15.47 3.20
N ASN A 198 -5.75 15.56 4.40
CA ASN A 198 -6.41 15.08 5.62
C ASN A 198 -7.67 15.90 5.94
N GLU A 199 -7.54 17.23 5.88
CA GLU A 199 -8.64 18.14 6.25
C GLU A 199 -9.75 18.21 5.20
N SER A 200 -9.38 18.20 3.92
CA SER A 200 -10.36 18.31 2.83
C SER A 200 -10.96 16.98 2.38
N GLY A 201 -10.30 15.84 2.67
CA GLY A 201 -10.61 14.53 2.09
C GLY A 201 -10.28 14.43 0.59
N TRP A 202 -9.67 15.43 -0.03
CA TRP A 202 -9.30 15.44 -1.43
C TRP A 202 -7.83 15.08 -1.62
N SER A 203 -7.49 14.48 -2.79
CA SER A 203 -6.08 14.40 -3.15
C SER A 203 -5.53 15.78 -3.48
N ILE A 204 -4.26 16.04 -3.16
CA ILE A 204 -3.62 17.32 -3.48
C ILE A 204 -3.72 17.68 -4.95
N LYS A 205 -3.60 16.71 -5.84
CA LYS A 205 -3.75 16.89 -7.29
C LYS A 205 -5.16 17.37 -7.66
N ARG A 206 -6.22 16.79 -7.05
CA ARG A 206 -7.60 17.26 -7.25
C ARG A 206 -7.76 18.69 -6.74
N PHE A 207 -7.30 18.94 -5.51
CA PHE A 207 -7.41 20.24 -4.87
C PHE A 207 -6.76 21.33 -5.71
N VAL A 208 -5.48 21.20 -6.05
CA VAL A 208 -4.73 22.17 -6.84
C VAL A 208 -5.35 22.38 -8.23
N ARG A 209 -5.72 21.30 -8.92
CA ARG A 209 -6.35 21.38 -10.24
C ARG A 209 -7.68 22.13 -10.20
N THR A 210 -8.47 21.91 -9.15
CA THR A 210 -9.78 22.58 -9.01
C THR A 210 -9.58 24.03 -8.59
N ALA A 211 -8.77 24.29 -7.56
CA ALA A 211 -8.54 25.64 -7.07
C ALA A 211 -7.96 26.59 -8.14
N ARG A 212 -7.06 26.11 -9.01
CA ARG A 212 -6.49 26.90 -10.10
C ARG A 212 -7.49 27.37 -11.16
N ARG A 213 -8.69 26.82 -11.21
CA ARG A 213 -9.75 27.23 -12.15
C ARG A 213 -10.48 28.48 -11.69
N TYR A 214 -10.44 28.78 -10.40
CA TYR A 214 -11.14 29.92 -9.80
C TYR A 214 -10.13 31.00 -9.48
N ARG A 215 -10.35 32.17 -10.05
CA ARG A 215 -9.44 33.33 -9.94
C ARG A 215 -10.19 34.52 -9.40
N THR A 216 -9.50 35.33 -8.62
CA THR A 216 -9.94 36.65 -8.25
C THR A 216 -9.27 37.65 -9.19
N ILE A 217 -10.03 38.55 -9.75
CA ILE A 217 -9.53 39.62 -10.61
C ILE A 217 -9.74 40.93 -9.84
N GLU A 218 -8.66 41.71 -9.70
CA GLU A 218 -8.72 43.05 -9.15
C GLU A 218 -8.73 44.06 -10.31
N ILE A 219 -9.78 44.91 -10.34
CA ILE A 219 -9.96 45.92 -11.35
C ILE A 219 -9.77 47.29 -10.67
N GLN A 220 -8.78 48.03 -11.10
CA GLN A 220 -8.57 49.39 -10.62
C GLN A 220 -9.48 50.34 -11.40
N ALA A 221 -10.43 50.96 -10.71
CA ALA A 221 -11.33 51.98 -11.27
C ALA A 221 -11.09 53.31 -10.57
N GLY A 222 -10.17 54.08 -11.09
CA GLY A 222 -9.70 55.33 -10.45
C GLY A 222 -8.96 55.05 -9.14
N GLN A 223 -9.47 55.57 -8.02
CA GLN A 223 -8.91 55.28 -6.68
C GLN A 223 -9.55 54.09 -5.98
N GLN A 224 -10.51 53.42 -6.62
CA GLN A 224 -11.19 52.25 -6.06
C GLN A 224 -10.71 50.98 -6.70
N THR A 225 -10.48 49.92 -5.88
CA THR A 225 -10.19 48.58 -6.34
C THR A 225 -11.45 47.74 -6.21
N ILE A 226 -11.96 47.24 -7.33
CA ILE A 226 -13.11 46.35 -7.39
C ILE A 226 -12.56 44.91 -7.52
N THR A 227 -12.93 44.04 -6.58
CA THR A 227 -12.55 42.64 -6.61
C THR A 227 -13.71 41.83 -7.19
N ALA A 228 -13.48 41.20 -8.34
CA ALA A 228 -14.37 40.25 -8.94
C ALA A 228 -13.81 38.83 -8.73
N ALA A 229 -14.63 37.94 -8.25
CA ALA A 229 -14.25 36.53 -8.04
C ALA A 229 -15.30 35.61 -8.66
N ASP A 230 -14.83 34.52 -9.28
CA ASP A 230 -15.72 33.45 -9.73
C ASP A 230 -16.40 32.79 -8.52
N PRO A 231 -17.71 32.46 -8.61
CA PRO A 231 -18.38 31.76 -7.52
C PRO A 231 -17.77 30.38 -7.35
N LEU A 232 -17.37 30.05 -6.12
CA LEU A 232 -16.79 28.75 -5.80
C LEU A 232 -17.88 27.68 -5.78
N PRO A 233 -17.65 26.50 -6.40
CA PRO A 233 -18.57 25.37 -6.28
C PRO A 233 -18.63 24.89 -4.83
N ALA A 234 -19.79 24.35 -4.45
CA ALA A 234 -20.08 23.97 -3.06
C ALA A 234 -19.04 23.02 -2.46
N ASP A 235 -18.56 22.06 -3.23
CA ASP A 235 -17.56 21.08 -2.79
C ASP A 235 -16.17 21.70 -2.55
N LEU A 236 -15.76 22.67 -3.37
CA LEU A 236 -14.50 23.41 -3.14
C LEU A 236 -14.65 24.36 -1.93
N HIS A 237 -15.81 25.03 -1.79
CA HIS A 237 -16.08 25.88 -0.64
C HIS A 237 -16.03 25.08 0.67
N GLN A 238 -16.62 23.88 0.69
CA GLN A 238 -16.58 22.98 1.84
C GLN A 238 -15.14 22.55 2.18
N ALA A 239 -14.35 22.15 1.17
CA ALA A 239 -12.94 21.80 1.37
C ALA A 239 -12.11 22.96 1.95
N LEU A 240 -12.28 24.18 1.43
CA LEU A 240 -11.59 25.36 1.93
C LEU A 240 -12.03 25.72 3.36
N THR A 241 -13.31 25.53 3.67
CA THR A 241 -13.84 25.77 5.02
C THR A 241 -13.23 24.81 6.03
N ALA A 242 -13.16 23.52 5.70
CA ALA A 242 -12.51 22.50 6.55
C ALA A 242 -11.03 22.84 6.83
N ILE A 243 -10.27 23.20 5.79
CA ILE A 243 -8.87 23.61 5.90
C ILE A 243 -8.74 24.87 6.82
N ARG A 244 -9.59 25.86 6.65
CA ARG A 244 -9.56 27.10 7.47
C ARG A 244 -9.90 26.84 8.93
N GLN A 245 -10.87 25.97 9.20
CA GLN A 245 -11.26 25.62 10.57
C GLN A 245 -10.14 24.88 11.30
N ALA A 246 -9.52 23.90 10.63
CA ALA A 246 -8.36 23.18 11.18
C ALA A 246 -7.18 24.12 11.47
N GLY A 247 -6.88 25.09 10.59
CA GLY A 247 -5.80 26.06 10.81
C GLY A 247 -6.06 27.07 11.93
N ARG A 248 -7.30 27.21 12.43
CA ARG A 248 -7.63 28.07 13.58
C ARG A 248 -7.60 27.33 14.91
N ALA A 249 -7.58 26.01 14.88
CA ALA A 249 -7.54 25.16 16.07
C ALA A 249 -6.12 24.87 16.58
N HIS A 250 -5.12 25.35 15.88
CA HIS A 250 -3.69 25.33 16.21
C HIS A 250 -3.16 26.74 16.40
#